data_8adafbfb7d67dd88985e13576f31d49d
#
_entry.id   8adafbfb7d67dd88985e13576f31d49d
#
_cell.length_a   1.000
_cell.length_b   1.000
_cell.length_c   1.000
_cell.angle_alpha   90.00
_cell.angle_beta   90.00
_cell.angle_gamma   90.00
#
_symmetry.space_group_name_H-M   'P 1'
#
loop_
_entity.id
_entity.type
_entity.pdbx_description
1 polymer ?
#
loop_
_entity_poly.entity_id
_entity_poly.type
_entity_poly.pdbx_seq_one_letter_code
_entity_poly.pdbx_strand_id
1 'polypeptide(L)'
;YKRQVHDYVVGDEIGILPEEVPDEIQNLCDQVNEYSGENILTVASFFHLNFEAIHPFADGNGRVGRTLLNYYLMTHDYPPTIIYGEDKEAYYMALAIFDKTEKIDGFISFLKEETVKTWTKKAVLPSLEAVEKKAGQTKKKIPDMKPRM
;
A
#
# COMPACT_ATOMS: atom_id res chain seq x y z
N TYR A 1 5.29 7.12 12.44
CA TYR A 1 4.92 8.37 11.76
C TYR A 1 4.33 9.38 12.72
N LYS A 2 4.65 10.66 12.55
CA LYS A 2 4.04 11.73 13.34
C LYS A 2 2.61 11.95 12.84
N ARG A 3 1.66 12.04 13.80
CA ARG A 3 0.28 12.39 13.49
C ARG A 3 0.21 13.81 12.90
N GLN A 4 -0.72 14.02 12.00
CA GLN A 4 -1.05 15.35 11.49
C GLN A 4 -1.51 16.24 12.65
N VAL A 5 -0.97 17.45 12.73
CA VAL A 5 -1.29 18.47 13.76
C VAL A 5 -1.59 19.84 13.15
N HIS A 6 -1.53 19.96 11.83
CA HIS A 6 -1.79 21.15 11.05
C HIS A 6 -2.60 20.78 9.81
N ASP A 7 -3.32 21.75 9.27
CA ASP A 7 -4.02 21.57 8.00
C ASP A 7 -3.02 21.28 6.88
N TYR A 8 -3.32 20.25 6.09
CA TYR A 8 -2.52 19.87 4.93
C TYR A 8 -3.33 20.07 3.67
N VAL A 9 -2.67 20.52 2.63
CA VAL A 9 -3.22 20.56 1.28
C VAL A 9 -2.99 19.19 0.63
N VAL A 10 -4.06 18.55 0.20
CA VAL A 10 -4.04 17.32 -0.58
C VAL A 10 -4.45 17.68 -2.01
N GLY A 11 -3.49 17.72 -2.92
CA GLY A 11 -3.74 18.30 -4.24
C GLY A 11 -3.99 19.80 -4.16
N ASP A 12 -5.17 20.24 -4.63
CA ASP A 12 -5.63 21.63 -4.61
C ASP A 12 -6.61 21.94 -3.46
N GLU A 13 -6.91 20.96 -2.60
CA GLU A 13 -7.92 21.06 -1.54
C GLU A 13 -7.28 21.02 -0.14
N ILE A 14 -7.96 21.65 0.82
CA ILE A 14 -7.61 21.53 2.24
C ILE A 14 -8.03 20.13 2.69
N GLY A 15 -7.10 19.38 3.26
CA GLY A 15 -7.38 18.04 3.81
C GLY A 15 -8.31 18.08 5.03
N ILE A 16 -8.64 16.92 5.56
CA ILE A 16 -9.46 16.78 6.78
C ILE A 16 -8.76 17.46 7.95
N LEU A 17 -9.56 18.14 8.80
CA LEU A 17 -9.03 18.82 9.99
C LEU A 17 -8.32 17.84 10.92
N PRO A 18 -7.18 18.20 11.52
CA PRO A 18 -6.39 17.28 12.35
C PRO A 18 -7.17 16.64 13.51
N GLU A 19 -8.12 17.33 14.08
CA GLU A 19 -8.98 16.84 15.14
C GLU A 19 -9.99 15.76 14.66
N GLU A 20 -10.39 15.81 13.39
CA GLU A 20 -11.35 14.87 12.79
C GLU A 20 -10.67 13.57 12.30
N VAL A 21 -9.36 13.61 12.05
CA VAL A 21 -8.60 12.47 11.51
C VAL A 21 -8.81 11.16 12.29
N PRO A 22 -8.82 11.11 13.65
CA PRO A 22 -9.03 9.86 14.36
C PRO A 22 -10.39 9.25 14.10
N ASP A 23 -11.43 10.07 14.06
CA ASP A 23 -12.81 9.63 13.87
C ASP A 23 -13.01 9.15 12.42
N GLU A 24 -12.43 9.84 11.45
CA GLU A 24 -12.47 9.43 10.05
C GLU A 24 -11.71 8.12 9.79
N ILE A 25 -10.56 7.92 10.41
CA ILE A 25 -9.84 6.63 10.34
C ILE A 25 -10.66 5.51 11.01
N GLN A 26 -11.30 5.77 12.15
CA GLN A 26 -12.16 4.78 12.79
C GLN A 26 -13.37 4.43 11.91
N ASN A 27 -14.04 5.44 11.35
CA ASN A 27 -15.14 5.25 10.42
C ASN A 27 -14.73 4.42 9.19
N LEU A 28 -13.56 4.71 8.62
CA LEU A 28 -13.01 3.93 7.50
C LEU A 28 -12.79 2.47 7.87
N CYS A 29 -12.21 2.20 9.05
CA CYS A 29 -12.01 0.84 9.53
C CYS A 29 -13.32 0.10 9.74
N ASP A 30 -14.33 0.77 10.30
CA ASP A 30 -15.66 0.19 10.55
C ASP A 30 -16.35 -0.16 9.22
N GLN A 31 -16.31 0.73 8.22
CA GLN A 31 -16.84 0.47 6.89
C GLN A 31 -16.14 -0.72 6.20
N VAL A 32 -14.82 -0.80 6.29
CA VAL A 32 -14.05 -1.94 5.71
C VAL A 32 -14.47 -3.26 6.36
N ASN A 33 -14.74 -3.27 7.67
CA ASN A 33 -15.21 -4.46 8.37
C ASN A 33 -16.66 -4.85 7.97
N GLU A 34 -17.52 -3.87 7.70
CA GLU A 34 -18.87 -4.10 7.21
C GLU A 34 -18.91 -4.72 5.81
N TYR A 35 -17.95 -4.34 4.96
CA TYR A 35 -17.81 -4.86 3.60
C TYR A 35 -17.12 -6.23 3.53
N SER A 36 -16.87 -6.87 4.66
CA SER A 36 -16.29 -8.21 4.71
C SER A 36 -17.19 -9.21 3.95
N GLY A 37 -16.66 -9.77 2.86
CA GLY A 37 -17.44 -10.66 1.97
C GLY A 37 -17.70 -10.08 0.57
N GLU A 38 -17.48 -8.79 0.38
CA GLU A 38 -17.46 -8.15 -0.93
C GLU A 38 -16.17 -8.48 -1.70
N ASN A 39 -16.09 -8.04 -2.95
CA ASN A 39 -14.91 -8.26 -3.76
C ASN A 39 -13.66 -7.62 -3.11
N ILE A 40 -12.63 -8.42 -2.84
CA ILE A 40 -11.41 -8.02 -2.12
C ILE A 40 -10.74 -6.80 -2.75
N LEU A 41 -10.65 -6.74 -4.09
CA LEU A 41 -10.07 -5.58 -4.77
C LEU A 41 -10.91 -4.32 -4.63
N THR A 42 -12.22 -4.46 -4.57
CA THR A 42 -13.14 -3.34 -4.34
C THR A 42 -12.92 -2.75 -2.96
N VAL A 43 -12.90 -3.59 -1.93
CA VAL A 43 -12.68 -3.15 -0.54
C VAL A 43 -11.27 -2.60 -0.34
N ALA A 44 -10.26 -3.25 -0.89
CA ALA A 44 -8.88 -2.79 -0.85
C ALA A 44 -8.70 -1.41 -1.52
N SER A 45 -9.35 -1.21 -2.67
CA SER A 45 -9.35 0.07 -3.38
C SER A 45 -10.08 1.16 -2.60
N PHE A 46 -11.26 0.85 -2.07
CA PHE A 46 -12.04 1.75 -1.22
C PHE A 46 -11.21 2.20 -0.01
N PHE A 47 -10.62 1.25 0.72
CA PHE A 47 -9.77 1.55 1.86
C PHE A 47 -8.60 2.47 1.48
N HIS A 48 -7.86 2.12 0.43
CA HIS A 48 -6.66 2.85 0.04
C HIS A 48 -6.97 4.28 -0.39
N LEU A 49 -7.99 4.48 -1.22
CA LEU A 49 -8.40 5.78 -1.72
C LEU A 49 -8.83 6.71 -0.57
N ASN A 50 -9.68 6.22 0.34
CA ASN A 50 -10.12 7.00 1.50
C ASN A 50 -8.97 7.27 2.48
N PHE A 51 -8.05 6.32 2.68
CA PHE A 51 -6.87 6.55 3.51
C PHE A 51 -5.96 7.65 2.96
N GLU A 52 -5.74 7.68 1.64
CA GLU A 52 -4.96 8.74 0.99
C GLU A 52 -5.70 10.10 1.07
N ALA A 53 -7.03 10.12 0.95
CA ALA A 53 -7.84 11.35 1.10
C ALA A 53 -7.83 11.88 2.54
N ILE A 54 -7.96 11.01 3.56
CA ILE A 54 -7.88 11.40 4.98
C ILE A 54 -6.50 11.98 5.31
N HIS A 55 -5.46 11.46 4.71
CA HIS A 55 -4.07 11.92 4.88
C HIS A 55 -3.61 12.02 6.34
N PRO A 56 -3.68 10.93 7.14
CA PRO A 56 -3.61 10.99 8.60
C PRO A 56 -2.25 11.40 9.19
N PHE A 57 -1.19 11.38 8.40
CA PHE A 57 0.17 11.66 8.87
C PHE A 57 0.76 12.90 8.22
N ALA A 58 1.66 13.57 8.92
CA ALA A 58 2.41 14.71 8.39
C ALA A 58 3.34 14.34 7.21
N ASP A 59 3.79 13.08 7.13
CA ASP A 59 4.60 12.52 6.03
C ASP A 59 4.40 11.02 5.97
N GLY A 60 4.58 10.46 4.80
CA GLY A 60 4.61 9.02 4.58
C GLY A 60 3.25 8.36 4.35
N ASN A 61 2.17 9.12 4.15
CA ASN A 61 0.84 8.57 3.90
C ASN A 61 0.85 7.54 2.77
N GLY A 62 1.39 7.87 1.61
CA GLY A 62 1.47 6.94 0.49
C GLY A 62 2.27 5.66 0.78
N ARG A 63 3.30 5.70 1.63
CA ARG A 63 4.04 4.49 2.06
C ARG A 63 3.18 3.64 2.99
N VAL A 64 2.55 4.25 3.96
CA VAL A 64 1.66 3.57 4.90
C VAL A 64 0.43 3.02 4.18
N GLY A 65 -0.23 3.83 3.35
CA GLY A 65 -1.41 3.44 2.57
C GLY A 65 -1.13 2.20 1.70
N ARG A 66 -0.02 2.19 0.95
CA ARG A 66 0.37 1.01 0.15
C ARG A 66 0.76 -0.20 1.00
N THR A 67 1.34 0.01 2.19
CA THR A 67 1.63 -1.10 3.11
C THR A 67 0.34 -1.72 3.64
N LEU A 68 -0.61 -0.90 4.06
CA LEU A 68 -1.92 -1.35 4.56
C LEU A 68 -2.76 -1.99 3.45
N LEU A 69 -2.73 -1.44 2.23
CA LEU A 69 -3.34 -2.06 1.04
C LEU A 69 -2.83 -3.50 0.87
N ASN A 70 -1.52 -3.68 0.85
CA ASN A 70 -0.92 -5.01 0.70
C ASN A 70 -1.18 -5.92 1.90
N TYR A 71 -1.21 -5.39 3.11
CA TYR A 71 -1.60 -6.15 4.30
C TYR A 71 -3.02 -6.69 4.14
N TYR A 72 -3.97 -5.84 3.74
CA TYR A 72 -5.35 -6.25 3.50
C TYR A 72 -5.44 -7.34 2.41
N LEU A 73 -4.79 -7.15 1.27
CA LEU A 73 -4.77 -8.14 0.19
C LEU A 73 -4.26 -9.50 0.69
N MET A 74 -3.09 -9.53 1.36
CA MET A 74 -2.47 -10.76 1.85
C MET A 74 -3.28 -11.49 2.93
N THR A 75 -3.95 -10.75 3.81
CA THR A 75 -4.80 -11.36 4.86
C THR A 75 -6.11 -11.93 4.32
N HIS A 76 -6.43 -11.63 3.06
CA HIS A 76 -7.59 -12.16 2.33
C HIS A 76 -7.19 -13.10 1.18
N ASP A 77 -6.02 -13.74 1.30
CA ASP A 77 -5.50 -14.70 0.31
C ASP A 77 -5.38 -14.12 -1.12
N TYR A 78 -5.20 -12.80 -1.22
CA TYR A 78 -4.97 -12.12 -2.49
C TYR A 78 -3.49 -11.75 -2.64
N PRO A 79 -2.92 -11.85 -3.85
CA PRO A 79 -1.51 -11.55 -4.07
C PRO A 79 -1.19 -10.07 -3.82
N PRO A 80 -0.07 -9.76 -3.14
CA PRO A 80 0.37 -8.38 -2.96
C PRO A 80 0.75 -7.74 -4.29
N THR A 81 0.56 -6.43 -4.37
CA THR A 81 0.77 -5.63 -5.58
C THR A 81 1.84 -4.58 -5.36
N ILE A 82 2.73 -4.42 -6.31
CA ILE A 82 3.75 -3.37 -6.33
C ILE A 82 3.30 -2.29 -7.32
N ILE A 83 3.16 -1.06 -6.84
CA ILE A 83 2.98 0.11 -7.69
C ILE A 83 4.36 0.60 -8.09
N TYR A 84 4.70 0.45 -9.36
CA TYR A 84 6.03 0.79 -9.87
C TYR A 84 6.19 2.29 -10.12
N GLY A 85 7.42 2.78 -10.04
CA GLY A 85 7.72 4.21 -10.26
C GLY A 85 7.35 4.72 -11.65
N GLU A 86 7.38 3.85 -12.65
CA GLU A 86 6.97 4.13 -14.03
C GLU A 86 5.46 4.36 -14.17
N ASP A 87 4.64 3.83 -13.26
CA ASP A 87 3.18 3.94 -13.26
C ASP A 87 2.66 5.02 -12.30
N LYS A 88 3.58 5.81 -11.76
CA LYS A 88 3.29 6.86 -10.78
C LYS A 88 2.25 7.86 -11.27
N GLU A 89 2.31 8.25 -12.54
CA GLU A 89 1.35 9.18 -13.13
C GLU A 89 -0.07 8.58 -13.18
N ALA A 90 -0.19 7.31 -13.60
CA ALA A 90 -1.47 6.61 -13.64
C ALA A 90 -2.05 6.45 -12.23
N TYR A 91 -1.20 6.16 -11.25
CA TYR A 91 -1.58 6.08 -9.84
C TYR A 91 -2.17 7.41 -9.34
N TYR A 92 -1.45 8.53 -9.53
CA TYR A 92 -1.96 9.84 -9.08
C TYR A 92 -3.18 10.30 -9.86
N MET A 93 -3.29 9.95 -11.13
CA MET A 93 -4.50 10.21 -11.91
C MET A 93 -5.71 9.48 -11.33
N ALA A 94 -5.55 8.21 -10.92
CA ALA A 94 -6.63 7.44 -10.31
C ALA A 94 -7.06 8.03 -8.96
N LEU A 95 -6.12 8.51 -8.12
CA LEU A 95 -6.43 9.24 -6.88
C LEU A 95 -7.21 10.52 -7.19
N ALA A 96 -6.73 11.36 -8.12
CA ALA A 96 -7.38 12.62 -8.47
C ALA A 96 -8.78 12.45 -9.08
N ILE A 97 -9.04 11.35 -9.77
CA ILE A 97 -10.38 11.01 -10.25
C ILE A 97 -11.30 10.68 -9.07
N PHE A 98 -10.81 9.91 -8.11
CA PHE A 98 -11.57 9.60 -6.89
C PHE A 98 -11.90 10.86 -6.10
N ASP A 99 -10.94 11.74 -5.85
CA ASP A 99 -11.13 13.00 -5.11
C ASP A 99 -12.25 13.86 -5.73
N LYS A 100 -12.38 13.84 -7.07
CA LYS A 100 -13.38 14.65 -7.80
C LYS A 100 -14.74 13.96 -7.97
N THR A 101 -14.77 12.64 -7.98
CA THR A 101 -15.96 11.89 -8.46
C THR A 101 -16.45 10.83 -7.50
N GLU A 102 -15.67 10.52 -6.46
CA GLU A 102 -15.88 9.41 -5.51
C GLU A 102 -16.00 8.03 -6.17
N LYS A 103 -15.60 7.91 -7.46
CA LYS A 103 -15.66 6.65 -8.22
C LYS A 103 -14.38 5.85 -8.05
N ILE A 104 -14.53 4.61 -7.61
CA ILE A 104 -13.41 3.70 -7.31
C ILE A 104 -13.01 2.81 -8.51
N ASP A 105 -13.85 2.71 -9.55
CA ASP A 105 -13.65 1.77 -10.67
C ASP A 105 -12.32 1.95 -11.39
N GLY A 106 -11.89 3.20 -11.56
CA GLY A 106 -10.61 3.53 -12.18
C GLY A 106 -9.43 2.98 -11.39
N PHE A 107 -9.47 3.10 -10.08
CA PHE A 107 -8.43 2.57 -9.21
C PHE A 107 -8.46 1.03 -9.13
N ILE A 108 -9.65 0.41 -9.13
CA ILE A 108 -9.78 -1.06 -9.21
C ILE A 108 -9.12 -1.60 -10.47
N SER A 109 -9.36 -0.94 -11.62
CA SER A 109 -8.75 -1.33 -12.90
C SER A 109 -7.24 -1.19 -12.85
N PHE A 110 -6.73 -0.06 -12.37
CA PHE A 110 -5.32 0.19 -12.15
C PHE A 110 -4.68 -0.87 -11.23
N LEU A 111 -5.31 -1.17 -10.09
CA LEU A 111 -4.80 -2.16 -9.14
C LEU A 111 -4.74 -3.58 -9.74
N LYS A 112 -5.71 -3.96 -10.57
CA LYS A 112 -5.68 -5.23 -11.32
C LYS A 112 -4.49 -5.30 -12.27
N GLU A 113 -4.25 -4.24 -13.04
CA GLU A 113 -3.12 -4.15 -13.98
C GLU A 113 -1.78 -4.26 -13.24
N GLU A 114 -1.62 -3.51 -12.15
CA GLU A 114 -0.41 -3.56 -11.33
C GLU A 114 -0.20 -4.93 -10.66
N THR A 115 -1.27 -5.61 -10.26
CA THR A 115 -1.19 -6.97 -9.74
C THR A 115 -0.66 -7.93 -10.81
N VAL A 116 -1.25 -7.91 -12.01
CA VAL A 116 -0.77 -8.74 -13.14
C VAL A 116 0.67 -8.42 -13.48
N LYS A 117 1.04 -7.14 -13.56
CA LYS A 117 2.41 -6.67 -13.85
C LYS A 117 3.39 -7.17 -12.79
N THR A 118 3.04 -7.05 -11.50
CA THR A 118 3.87 -7.51 -10.38
C THR A 118 4.20 -8.99 -10.50
N TRP A 119 3.21 -9.82 -10.78
CA TRP A 119 3.38 -11.26 -10.81
C TRP A 119 3.99 -11.75 -12.11
N THR A 120 3.73 -11.08 -13.24
CA THR A 120 4.41 -11.36 -14.51
C THR A 120 5.90 -11.02 -14.42
N LYS A 121 6.28 -9.86 -13.85
CA LYS A 121 7.68 -9.49 -13.63
C LYS A 121 8.38 -10.44 -12.64
N LYS A 122 7.69 -10.91 -11.60
CA LYS A 122 8.23 -11.87 -10.63
C LYS A 122 8.35 -13.29 -11.18
N ALA A 123 7.51 -13.70 -12.11
CA ALA A 123 7.62 -15.01 -12.79
C ALA A 123 8.92 -15.12 -13.61
N VAL A 124 9.59 -14.00 -13.89
CA VAL A 124 10.95 -13.93 -14.43
C VAL A 124 11.99 -13.90 -13.29
N LEU A 125 11.71 -14.57 -12.15
CA LEU A 125 12.73 -14.75 -11.10
C LEU A 125 13.92 -15.54 -11.66
N PRO A 126 15.17 -15.13 -11.32
CA PRO A 126 16.34 -15.91 -11.66
C PRO A 126 16.13 -17.34 -11.15
N SER A 127 16.48 -18.32 -12.01
CA SER A 127 16.41 -19.74 -11.66
C SER A 127 16.99 -19.97 -10.26
N LEU A 128 16.46 -20.94 -9.53
CA LEU A 128 16.91 -21.33 -8.18
C LEU A 128 18.44 -21.39 -8.07
N GLU A 129 19.14 -21.72 -9.15
CA GLU A 129 20.61 -21.71 -9.26
C GLU A 129 21.26 -20.33 -9.02
N ALA A 130 20.58 -19.24 -9.36
CA ALA A 130 21.12 -17.89 -9.10
C ALA A 130 20.92 -17.47 -7.63
N VAL A 131 19.91 -17.99 -6.96
CA VAL A 131 19.68 -17.80 -5.53
C VAL A 131 20.67 -18.62 -4.72
N GLU A 132 20.94 -19.87 -5.12
CA GLU A 132 21.93 -20.75 -4.49
C GLU A 132 23.36 -20.23 -4.64
N LYS A 133 23.73 -19.68 -5.81
CA LYS A 133 25.04 -19.02 -6.00
C LYS A 133 25.24 -17.82 -5.07
N LYS A 134 24.21 -17.00 -4.83
CA LYS A 134 24.29 -15.88 -3.87
C LYS A 134 24.34 -16.36 -2.43
N ALA A 135 23.58 -17.40 -2.06
CA ALA A 135 23.62 -18.00 -0.71
C ALA A 135 24.94 -18.68 -0.41
N GLY A 136 25.59 -19.29 -1.43
CA GLY A 136 26.91 -19.91 -1.30
C GLY A 136 28.06 -18.92 -1.08
N GLN A 137 27.93 -17.68 -1.56
CA GLN A 137 28.93 -16.62 -1.37
C GLN A 137 28.85 -15.95 0.00
N THR A 138 27.72 -16.03 0.70
CA THR A 138 27.49 -15.40 2.01
C THR A 138 27.99 -16.28 3.18
N LYS A 139 28.42 -17.54 2.94
CA LYS A 139 28.95 -18.46 3.97
C LYS A 139 30.41 -18.21 4.40
N LYS A 140 31.04 -17.11 4.04
CA LYS A 140 32.35 -16.72 4.55
C LYS A 140 32.23 -15.64 5.62
N LYS A 141 32.49 -16.05 6.86
CA LYS A 141 32.66 -15.29 8.11
C LYS A 141 31.44 -15.14 9.00
N ILE A 142 31.18 -16.20 9.76
CA ILE A 142 30.65 -16.03 11.11
C ILE A 142 31.89 -15.93 12.02
N PRO A 143 32.09 -14.82 12.76
CA PRO A 143 33.16 -14.77 13.77
C PRO A 143 32.83 -15.73 14.91
N ASP A 144 33.80 -16.50 15.36
CA ASP A 144 33.73 -17.35 16.55
C ASP A 144 33.33 -16.50 17.77
N MET A 145 32.06 -16.55 18.16
CA MET A 145 31.62 -16.02 19.46
C MET A 145 31.92 -17.03 20.55
N LYS A 146 33.03 -16.84 21.27
CA LYS A 146 33.28 -17.55 22.53
C LYS A 146 32.27 -17.08 23.56
N PRO A 147 31.65 -18.01 24.34
CA PRO A 147 30.77 -17.61 25.43
C PRO A 147 31.61 -16.93 26.52
N ARG A 148 31.16 -15.77 27.01
CA ARG A 148 31.68 -15.14 28.19
C ARG A 148 31.21 -15.94 29.41
N MET A 149 32.17 -16.49 30.18
CA MET A 149 31.92 -16.95 31.53
C MET A 149 31.68 -15.76 32.46
#